data_effb8612c28121b34cb2fa23fd0abc64
#
_entry.id   effb8612c28121b34cb2fa23fd0abc64
#
_cell.length_a   1.000
_cell.length_b   1.000
_cell.length_c   1.000
_cell.angle_alpha   90.00
_cell.angle_beta   90.00
_cell.angle_gamma   90.00
#
_symmetry.space_group_name_H-M   'P 1'
#
loop_
_entity.id
_entity.type
_entity.pdbx_description
1 polymer ?
#
loop_
_entity_poly.entity_id
_entity_poly.type
_entity_poly.pdbx_seq_one_letter_code
_entity_poly.pdbx_strand_id
1 'polypeptide(L)'
;MVSKKIILIAFILVALVQIYVPAKMIVDRAIVLSSGKEFKFKIAPIDPTDPFRGKYISLNFNENSVAIQNKGNWENGETVFVLLTTDSNGFAKIRSVSKVRPLDSQDFLKAKVNYIAYDGSKLFIEYPFDRFYMEESKAYDAELTYNRTLRDTSQVTYALVNIKNGESILKDVMINGIPIKEIVKQEQQNRK
;
A
#
# COMPACT_ATOMS: atom_id res chain seq x y z
N MET A 1 42.13 29.44 -5.60
CA MET A 1 42.32 27.98 -5.78
C MET A 1 41.80 27.26 -4.53
N VAL A 2 40.75 26.45 -4.64
CA VAL A 2 40.23 25.67 -3.50
C VAL A 2 41.25 24.59 -3.14
N SER A 3 41.60 24.48 -1.85
CA SER A 3 42.54 23.46 -1.38
C SER A 3 42.00 22.04 -1.66
N LYS A 4 42.85 21.12 -2.16
CA LYS A 4 42.54 19.71 -2.36
C LYS A 4 41.93 19.06 -1.10
N LYS A 5 42.32 19.49 0.09
CA LYS A 5 41.76 19.04 1.38
C LYS A 5 40.29 19.43 1.55
N ILE A 6 39.91 20.65 1.14
CA ILE A 6 38.52 21.12 1.23
C ILE A 6 37.64 20.32 0.28
N ILE A 7 38.13 20.06 -0.94
CA ILE A 7 37.39 19.23 -1.91
C ILE A 7 37.19 17.81 -1.37
N LEU A 8 38.20 17.21 -0.78
CA LEU A 8 38.11 15.88 -0.17
C LEU A 8 37.11 15.84 1.00
N ILE A 9 37.16 16.84 1.88
CA ILE A 9 36.19 16.93 2.99
C ILE A 9 34.74 17.07 2.46
N ALA A 10 34.54 17.96 1.49
CA ALA A 10 33.24 18.16 0.88
C ALA A 10 32.72 16.85 0.22
N PHE A 11 33.59 16.13 -0.49
CA PHE A 11 33.25 14.83 -1.09
C PHE A 11 32.83 13.81 -0.03
N ILE A 12 33.59 13.68 1.07
CA ILE A 12 33.28 12.75 2.16
C ILE A 12 31.90 13.09 2.79
N LEU A 13 31.63 14.38 3.04
CA LEU A 13 30.34 14.81 3.60
C LEU A 13 29.18 14.45 2.67
N VAL A 14 29.30 14.72 1.37
CA VAL A 14 28.28 14.36 0.39
C VAL A 14 28.09 12.84 0.33
N ALA A 15 29.17 12.07 0.30
CA ALA A 15 29.12 10.60 0.29
C ALA A 15 28.42 10.04 1.55
N LEU A 16 28.70 10.60 2.73
CA LEU A 16 28.01 10.21 3.97
C LEU A 16 26.52 10.49 3.93
N VAL A 17 26.09 11.65 3.42
CA VAL A 17 24.66 11.97 3.25
C VAL A 17 24.00 11.02 2.25
N GLN A 18 24.66 10.71 1.14
CA GLN A 18 24.16 9.79 0.11
C GLN A 18 23.96 8.36 0.63
N ILE A 19 24.78 7.91 1.57
CA ILE A 19 24.64 6.60 2.22
C ILE A 19 23.59 6.66 3.34
N TYR A 20 23.59 7.74 4.14
CA TYR A 20 22.69 7.87 5.29
C TYR A 20 21.21 7.85 4.90
N VAL A 21 20.83 8.57 3.84
CA VAL A 21 19.42 8.68 3.44
C VAL A 21 18.81 7.32 3.05
N PRO A 22 19.40 6.53 2.12
CA PRO A 22 18.89 5.20 1.80
C PRO A 22 18.92 4.24 2.99
N ALA A 23 20.00 4.27 3.80
CA ALA A 23 20.11 3.43 4.99
C ALA A 23 18.97 3.71 5.97
N LYS A 24 18.69 4.99 6.25
CA LYS A 24 17.56 5.40 7.09
C LYS A 24 16.23 4.92 6.52
N MET A 25 15.98 5.07 5.22
CA MET A 25 14.76 4.59 4.58
C MET A 25 14.57 3.09 4.73
N ILE A 26 15.64 2.30 4.62
CA ILE A 26 15.58 0.83 4.80
C ILE A 26 15.23 0.50 6.25
N VAL A 27 15.89 1.16 7.22
CA VAL A 27 15.62 0.94 8.65
C VAL A 27 14.19 1.33 9.00
N ASP A 28 13.72 2.50 8.57
CA ASP A 28 12.34 2.96 8.84
C ASP A 28 11.31 1.94 8.31
N ARG A 29 11.51 1.41 7.09
CA ARG A 29 10.66 0.36 6.53
C ARG A 29 10.75 -0.95 7.31
N ALA A 30 11.95 -1.38 7.70
CA ALA A 30 12.13 -2.57 8.52
C ALA A 30 11.40 -2.46 9.87
N ILE A 31 11.39 -1.28 10.48
CA ILE A 31 10.65 -1.00 11.71
C ILE A 31 9.13 -1.12 11.49
N VAL A 32 8.59 -0.59 10.40
CA VAL A 32 7.15 -0.73 10.09
C VAL A 32 6.80 -2.21 9.89
N LEU A 33 7.61 -2.96 9.14
CA LEU A 33 7.39 -4.38 8.90
C LEU A 33 7.45 -5.24 10.17
N SER A 34 8.38 -4.94 11.08
CA SER A 34 8.61 -5.79 12.28
C SER A 34 7.70 -5.45 13.46
N SER A 35 7.31 -4.18 13.60
CA SER A 35 6.59 -3.68 14.78
C SER A 35 5.32 -2.88 14.45
N GLY A 36 4.94 -2.80 13.17
CA GLY A 36 3.66 -2.22 12.74
C GLY A 36 2.50 -3.17 13.06
N LYS A 37 1.34 -2.58 13.29
CA LYS A 37 0.09 -3.34 13.43
C LYS A 37 -0.37 -3.81 12.06
N GLU A 38 -0.70 -5.10 11.94
CA GLU A 38 -1.15 -5.70 10.71
C GLU A 38 -2.65 -5.48 10.49
N PHE A 39 -3.00 -5.05 9.29
CA PHE A 39 -4.38 -4.88 8.82
C PHE A 39 -4.61 -5.67 7.54
N LYS A 40 -5.82 -6.23 7.41
CA LYS A 40 -6.28 -6.97 6.23
C LYS A 40 -7.19 -6.09 5.39
N PHE A 41 -6.72 -5.65 4.23
CA PHE A 41 -7.52 -4.86 3.31
C PHE A 41 -8.16 -5.77 2.26
N LYS A 42 -9.49 -5.90 2.29
CA LYS A 42 -10.22 -6.70 1.31
C LYS A 42 -10.08 -6.07 -0.08
N ILE A 43 -9.70 -6.90 -1.06
CA ILE A 43 -9.46 -6.45 -2.43
C ILE A 43 -10.78 -6.51 -3.21
N ALA A 44 -11.04 -5.45 -3.97
CA ALA A 44 -12.16 -5.37 -4.92
C ALA A 44 -11.75 -5.93 -6.28
N PRO A 45 -12.65 -6.56 -7.02
CA PRO A 45 -12.44 -6.89 -8.41
C PRO A 45 -12.08 -5.62 -9.21
N ILE A 46 -11.05 -5.73 -10.06
CA ILE A 46 -10.67 -4.69 -11.01
C ILE A 46 -11.27 -5.10 -12.36
N ASP A 47 -11.89 -4.14 -13.06
CA ASP A 47 -12.24 -4.34 -14.46
C ASP A 47 -10.94 -4.45 -15.28
N PRO A 48 -10.70 -5.52 -16.05
CA PRO A 48 -9.40 -5.82 -16.68
C PRO A 48 -9.11 -4.94 -17.90
N THR A 49 -9.33 -3.62 -17.80
CA THR A 49 -9.10 -2.68 -18.91
C THR A 49 -7.66 -2.19 -19.02
N ASP A 50 -6.75 -2.59 -18.14
CA ASP A 50 -5.32 -2.28 -18.26
C ASP A 50 -4.46 -3.54 -18.19
N PRO A 51 -4.35 -4.33 -19.29
CA PRO A 51 -3.44 -5.44 -19.36
C PRO A 51 -2.03 -4.90 -19.63
N PHE A 52 -1.05 -5.38 -18.89
CA PHE A 52 0.38 -5.18 -19.12
C PHE A 52 1.05 -3.98 -18.43
N ARG A 53 1.32 -4.18 -17.14
CA ARG A 53 2.53 -3.56 -16.57
C ARG A 53 3.35 -4.60 -15.81
N GLY A 54 3.97 -5.49 -16.52
CA GLY A 54 4.71 -6.71 -16.22
C GLY A 54 5.58 -6.85 -14.97
N LYS A 55 5.48 -5.99 -13.95
CA LYS A 55 6.28 -6.08 -12.71
C LYS A 55 5.48 -5.94 -11.43
N TYR A 56 4.20 -5.65 -11.48
CA TYR A 56 3.36 -5.52 -10.30
C TYR A 56 1.89 -5.82 -10.60
N ILE A 57 1.16 -6.26 -9.58
CA ILE A 57 -0.29 -6.38 -9.59
C ILE A 57 -0.86 -5.08 -9.02
N SER A 58 -1.76 -4.43 -9.76
CA SER A 58 -2.51 -3.29 -9.28
C SER A 58 -3.61 -3.75 -8.32
N LEU A 59 -3.70 -3.14 -7.16
CA LEU A 59 -4.66 -3.49 -6.12
C LEU A 59 -5.72 -2.39 -6.00
N ASN A 60 -6.97 -2.79 -6.01
CA ASN A 60 -8.09 -1.94 -5.63
C ASN A 60 -8.73 -2.47 -4.34
N PHE A 61 -9.16 -1.60 -3.45
CA PHE A 61 -9.65 -1.99 -2.14
C PHE A 61 -11.14 -1.67 -2.01
N ASN A 62 -11.90 -2.59 -1.41
CA ASN A 62 -13.32 -2.37 -1.12
C ASN A 62 -13.51 -1.15 -0.19
N GLU A 63 -12.60 -1.01 0.76
CA GLU A 63 -12.62 0.08 1.74
C GLU A 63 -11.73 1.23 1.25
N ASN A 64 -12.18 1.95 0.24
CA ASN A 64 -11.47 3.07 -0.38
C ASN A 64 -12.24 4.40 -0.35
N SER A 65 -13.36 4.45 0.34
CA SER A 65 -14.19 5.67 0.39
C SER A 65 -14.85 5.87 1.74
N VAL A 66 -15.12 7.12 2.08
CA VAL A 66 -15.82 7.52 3.31
C VAL A 66 -16.87 8.56 2.99
N ALA A 67 -18.02 8.51 3.69
CA ALA A 67 -19.05 9.53 3.59
C ALA A 67 -18.55 10.86 4.18
N ILE A 68 -18.78 11.96 3.47
CA ILE A 68 -18.43 13.32 3.90
C ILE A 68 -19.65 14.22 3.88
N GLN A 69 -19.68 15.17 4.83
CA GLN A 69 -20.80 16.13 4.92
C GLN A 69 -20.56 17.40 4.12
N ASN A 70 -19.31 17.70 3.73
CA ASN A 70 -18.93 18.99 3.15
C ASN A 70 -17.93 18.84 2.01
N LYS A 71 -18.39 19.02 0.77
CA LYS A 71 -17.58 18.87 -0.47
C LYS A 71 -16.45 19.91 -0.55
N GLY A 72 -16.67 21.12 -0.05
CA GLY A 72 -15.75 22.26 -0.23
C GLY A 72 -14.47 22.20 0.58
N ASN A 73 -14.32 21.21 1.46
CA ASN A 73 -13.17 21.13 2.36
C ASN A 73 -12.07 20.19 1.88
N TRP A 74 -12.19 19.56 0.68
CA TRP A 74 -11.27 18.54 0.23
C TRP A 74 -10.74 18.85 -1.17
N GLU A 75 -9.45 18.57 -1.42
CA GLU A 75 -8.80 18.76 -2.70
C GLU A 75 -8.18 17.44 -3.20
N ASN A 76 -8.26 17.18 -4.52
CA ASN A 76 -7.63 16.02 -5.12
C ASN A 76 -6.11 16.05 -4.91
N GLY A 77 -5.52 14.93 -4.52
CA GLY A 77 -4.11 14.80 -4.23
C GLY A 77 -3.69 15.31 -2.83
N GLU A 78 -4.62 15.92 -2.08
CA GLU A 78 -4.37 16.38 -0.72
C GLU A 78 -4.00 15.20 0.19
N THR A 79 -3.00 15.42 1.06
CA THR A 79 -2.62 14.43 2.07
C THR A 79 -3.66 14.38 3.19
N VAL A 80 -4.09 13.17 3.53
CA VAL A 80 -5.04 12.89 4.60
C VAL A 80 -4.54 11.78 5.50
N PHE A 81 -5.07 11.76 6.73
CA PHE A 81 -4.84 10.71 7.71
C PHE A 81 -6.11 9.88 7.86
N VAL A 82 -6.02 8.61 7.52
CA VAL A 82 -7.14 7.67 7.57
C VAL A 82 -7.04 6.87 8.86
N LEU A 83 -7.99 7.08 9.76
CA LEU A 83 -8.09 6.29 10.99
C LEU A 83 -8.79 4.98 10.67
N LEU A 84 -8.20 3.90 11.14
CA LEU A 84 -8.66 2.54 10.87
C LEU A 84 -9.29 1.89 12.11
N THR A 85 -10.17 0.97 11.84
CA THR A 85 -10.68 -0.03 12.77
C THR A 85 -10.78 -1.36 12.03
N THR A 86 -11.25 -2.42 12.68
CA THR A 86 -11.52 -3.71 12.04
C THR A 86 -13.00 -4.06 12.17
N ASP A 87 -13.54 -4.71 11.14
CA ASP A 87 -14.88 -5.28 11.19
C ASP A 87 -14.91 -6.61 11.98
N SER A 88 -16.09 -7.22 12.11
CA SER A 88 -16.28 -8.50 12.80
C SER A 88 -15.50 -9.67 12.18
N ASN A 89 -15.09 -9.55 10.93
CA ASN A 89 -14.30 -10.55 10.20
C ASN A 89 -12.79 -10.25 10.22
N GLY A 90 -12.38 -9.17 10.92
CA GLY A 90 -10.99 -8.75 11.05
C GLY A 90 -10.45 -7.98 9.85
N PHE A 91 -11.31 -7.49 8.92
CA PHE A 91 -10.88 -6.66 7.81
C PHE A 91 -10.86 -5.18 8.20
N ALA A 92 -9.92 -4.45 7.60
CA ALA A 92 -9.78 -3.01 7.81
C ALA A 92 -11.03 -2.26 7.38
N LYS A 93 -11.43 -1.28 8.20
CA LYS A 93 -12.51 -0.34 7.97
C LYS A 93 -12.02 1.08 8.22
N ILE A 94 -12.44 2.01 7.38
CA ILE A 94 -12.23 3.43 7.62
C ILE A 94 -13.16 3.88 8.75
N ARG A 95 -12.57 4.32 9.86
CA ARG A 95 -13.31 4.91 10.96
C ARG A 95 -13.62 6.38 10.70
N SER A 96 -12.60 7.13 10.24
CA SER A 96 -12.71 8.54 9.88
C SER A 96 -11.50 8.98 9.05
N VAL A 97 -11.61 10.14 8.40
CA VAL A 97 -10.53 10.80 7.67
C VAL A 97 -10.34 12.20 8.21
N SER A 98 -9.09 12.62 8.38
CA SER A 98 -8.71 13.93 8.91
C SER A 98 -7.57 14.52 8.07
N LYS A 99 -7.55 15.86 7.94
CA LYS A 99 -6.41 16.62 7.42
C LYS A 99 -5.29 16.78 8.45
N VAL A 100 -5.64 16.65 9.72
CA VAL A 100 -4.69 16.80 10.82
C VAL A 100 -4.26 15.43 11.31
N ARG A 101 -2.94 15.27 11.53
CA ARG A 101 -2.39 14.03 12.07
C ARG A 101 -2.98 13.73 13.45
N PRO A 102 -3.52 12.54 13.69
CA PRO A 102 -3.99 12.12 15.01
C PRO A 102 -2.84 12.05 16.01
N LEU A 103 -3.00 12.63 17.20
CA LEU A 103 -1.99 12.61 18.25
C LEU A 103 -2.10 11.36 19.13
N ASP A 104 -3.32 10.87 19.37
CA ASP A 104 -3.61 9.82 20.35
C ASP A 104 -3.92 8.46 19.76
N SER A 105 -3.89 8.32 18.43
CA SER A 105 -4.18 7.06 17.73
C SER A 105 -2.95 6.51 17.04
N GLN A 106 -2.67 5.22 17.24
CA GLN A 106 -1.63 4.50 16.50
C GLN A 106 -2.18 3.82 15.24
N ASP A 107 -3.51 3.66 15.13
CA ASP A 107 -4.18 2.96 14.05
C ASP A 107 -4.62 3.92 12.95
N PHE A 108 -3.68 4.66 12.39
CA PHE A 108 -3.92 5.52 11.23
C PHE A 108 -2.82 5.36 10.18
N LEU A 109 -3.18 5.64 8.94
CA LEU A 109 -2.24 5.70 7.82
C LEU A 109 -2.34 7.03 7.09
N LYS A 110 -1.24 7.45 6.47
CA LYS A 110 -1.16 8.59 5.58
C LYS A 110 -1.55 8.15 4.17
N ALA A 111 -2.52 8.84 3.59
CA ALA A 111 -3.04 8.58 2.25
C ALA A 111 -3.26 9.89 1.49
N LYS A 112 -3.80 9.80 0.29
CA LYS A 112 -4.19 10.97 -0.50
C LYS A 112 -5.68 10.93 -0.83
N VAL A 113 -6.26 12.09 -1.03
CA VAL A 113 -7.56 12.21 -1.67
C VAL A 113 -7.41 11.85 -3.14
N ASN A 114 -8.12 10.82 -3.60
CA ASN A 114 -8.15 10.46 -5.01
C ASN A 114 -9.11 11.39 -5.76
N TYR A 115 -10.39 11.34 -5.41
CA TYR A 115 -11.41 12.24 -5.92
C TYR A 115 -12.59 12.32 -4.95
N ILE A 116 -13.47 13.29 -5.20
CA ILE A 116 -14.73 13.46 -4.48
C ILE A 116 -15.85 13.03 -5.41
N ALA A 117 -16.81 12.26 -4.92
CA ALA A 117 -18.01 11.91 -5.67
C ALA A 117 -18.70 13.18 -6.21
N TYR A 118 -19.27 13.11 -7.41
CA TYR A 118 -19.88 14.26 -8.08
C TYR A 118 -20.96 14.92 -7.22
N ASP A 119 -21.75 14.11 -6.51
CA ASP A 119 -22.79 14.56 -5.57
C ASP A 119 -22.23 15.10 -4.23
N GLY A 120 -20.92 15.00 -4.03
CA GLY A 120 -20.26 15.43 -2.80
C GLY A 120 -20.49 14.56 -1.58
N SER A 121 -21.10 13.39 -1.73
CA SER A 121 -21.45 12.49 -0.63
C SER A 121 -20.28 11.66 -0.11
N LYS A 122 -19.26 11.39 -0.96
CA LYS A 122 -18.15 10.50 -0.64
C LYS A 122 -16.81 11.08 -1.05
N LEU A 123 -15.83 10.82 -0.21
CA LEU A 123 -14.40 11.05 -0.47
C LEU A 123 -13.74 9.72 -0.79
N PHE A 124 -13.10 9.61 -1.95
CA PHE A 124 -12.33 8.44 -2.35
C PHE A 124 -10.86 8.63 -1.99
N ILE A 125 -10.25 7.57 -1.45
CA ILE A 125 -8.92 7.55 -0.89
C ILE A 125 -7.99 6.75 -1.81
N GLU A 126 -6.82 7.32 -2.09
CA GLU A 126 -5.70 6.65 -2.73
C GLU A 126 -4.70 6.20 -1.67
N TYR A 127 -4.55 4.89 -1.51
CA TYR A 127 -3.59 4.31 -0.58
C TYR A 127 -2.19 4.23 -1.20
N PRO A 128 -1.10 4.38 -0.40
CA PRO A 128 0.26 4.32 -0.93
C PRO A 128 0.76 2.88 -1.21
N PHE A 129 -0.09 1.88 -1.08
CA PHE A 129 0.20 0.46 -1.29
C PHE A 129 -0.72 -0.19 -2.33
N ASP A 130 -1.03 0.52 -3.38
CA ASP A 130 -1.87 0.08 -4.50
C ASP A 130 -1.17 -0.88 -5.48
N ARG A 131 0.11 -1.20 -5.24
CA ARG A 131 0.93 -2.05 -6.13
C ARG A 131 1.65 -3.13 -5.36
N PHE A 132 1.47 -4.37 -5.80
CA PHE A 132 2.19 -5.52 -5.28
C PHE A 132 3.26 -5.97 -6.26
N TYR A 133 4.52 -5.78 -5.87
CA TYR A 133 5.68 -6.15 -6.67
C TYR A 133 6.13 -7.58 -6.38
N MET A 134 6.50 -8.31 -7.43
CA MET A 134 7.05 -9.65 -7.33
C MET A 134 8.11 -9.91 -8.41
N GLU A 135 8.78 -11.06 -8.30
CA GLU A 135 9.76 -11.49 -9.30
C GLU A 135 9.11 -11.58 -10.69
N GLU A 136 9.81 -11.08 -11.72
CA GLU A 136 9.30 -11.02 -13.08
C GLU A 136 8.87 -12.39 -13.61
N SER A 137 9.62 -13.46 -13.25
CA SER A 137 9.30 -14.86 -13.59
C SER A 137 7.97 -15.38 -13.01
N LYS A 138 7.45 -14.73 -12.00
CA LYS A 138 6.19 -15.09 -11.30
C LYS A 138 5.07 -14.07 -11.53
N ALA A 139 5.40 -12.87 -12.00
CA ALA A 139 4.45 -11.75 -12.07
C ALA A 139 3.27 -12.07 -13.00
N TYR A 140 3.51 -12.65 -14.14
CA TYR A 140 2.45 -13.03 -15.10
C TYR A 140 1.50 -14.10 -14.54
N ASP A 141 2.05 -15.18 -13.97
CA ASP A 141 1.24 -16.26 -13.38
C ASP A 141 0.45 -15.76 -12.18
N ALA A 142 1.05 -14.85 -11.38
CA ALA A 142 0.37 -14.24 -10.25
C ALA A 142 -0.78 -13.32 -10.67
N GLU A 143 -0.60 -12.55 -11.73
CA GLU A 143 -1.67 -11.72 -12.29
C GLU A 143 -2.84 -12.58 -12.81
N LEU A 144 -2.55 -13.67 -13.53
CA LEU A 144 -3.58 -14.62 -13.98
C LEU A 144 -4.35 -15.25 -12.80
N THR A 145 -3.60 -15.71 -11.78
CA THR A 145 -4.17 -16.30 -10.56
C THR A 145 -5.02 -15.29 -9.81
N TYR A 146 -4.53 -14.07 -9.64
CA TYR A 146 -5.23 -12.95 -9.02
C TYR A 146 -6.54 -12.62 -9.74
N ASN A 147 -6.49 -12.42 -11.06
CA ASN A 147 -7.67 -12.10 -11.86
C ASN A 147 -8.71 -13.22 -11.86
N ARG A 148 -8.28 -14.49 -11.88
CA ARG A 148 -9.17 -15.65 -11.77
C ARG A 148 -9.86 -15.68 -10.41
N THR A 149 -9.12 -15.45 -9.35
CA THR A 149 -9.62 -15.47 -7.98
C THR A 149 -10.62 -14.34 -7.71
N LEU A 150 -10.40 -13.15 -8.25
CA LEU A 150 -11.33 -12.03 -8.10
C LEU A 150 -12.69 -12.25 -8.78
N ARG A 151 -12.75 -13.12 -9.80
CA ARG A 151 -14.03 -13.51 -10.45
C ARG A 151 -14.77 -14.59 -9.67
N ASP A 152 -14.09 -15.31 -8.79
CA ASP A 152 -14.68 -16.36 -7.98
C ASP A 152 -15.10 -15.77 -6.61
N THR A 153 -16.39 -15.50 -6.48
CA THR A 153 -16.97 -14.91 -5.26
C THR A 153 -16.86 -15.80 -4.01
N SER A 154 -16.53 -17.08 -4.19
CA SER A 154 -16.27 -18.02 -3.06
C SER A 154 -14.91 -17.80 -2.41
N GLN A 155 -14.00 -17.08 -3.06
CA GLN A 155 -12.65 -16.84 -2.57
C GLN A 155 -12.52 -15.47 -1.95
N VAL A 156 -11.75 -15.40 -0.86
CA VAL A 156 -11.47 -14.15 -0.14
C VAL A 156 -10.03 -13.71 -0.43
N THR A 157 -9.92 -12.63 -1.21
CA THR A 157 -8.63 -12.01 -1.54
C THR A 157 -8.44 -10.73 -0.74
N TYR A 158 -7.28 -10.61 -0.08
CA TYR A 158 -6.96 -9.44 0.74
C TYR A 158 -5.47 -9.16 0.77
N ALA A 159 -5.11 -7.90 0.98
CA ALA A 159 -3.75 -7.46 1.21
C ALA A 159 -3.45 -7.42 2.71
N LEU A 160 -2.27 -7.90 3.10
CA LEU A 160 -1.70 -7.71 4.42
C LEU A 160 -0.86 -6.44 4.41
N VAL A 161 -1.20 -5.48 5.26
CA VAL A 161 -0.51 -4.20 5.34
C VAL A 161 -0.11 -3.92 6.78
N ASN A 162 1.19 -3.72 7.02
CA ASN A 162 1.69 -3.28 8.30
C ASN A 162 1.67 -1.76 8.39
N ILE A 163 1.11 -1.22 9.47
CA ILE A 163 0.93 0.22 9.68
C ILE A 163 1.57 0.63 11.00
N LYS A 164 2.34 1.72 10.97
CA LYS A 164 2.94 2.31 12.17
C LYS A 164 3.13 3.81 11.99
N ASN A 165 2.58 4.61 12.89
CA ASN A 165 2.74 6.07 12.93
C ASN A 165 2.38 6.80 11.62
N GLY A 166 1.44 6.26 10.85
CA GLY A 166 1.01 6.80 9.56
C GLY A 166 1.74 6.19 8.35
N GLU A 167 2.87 5.56 8.56
CA GLU A 167 3.56 4.81 7.51
C GLU A 167 2.93 3.44 7.32
N SER A 168 2.86 2.98 6.07
CA SER A 168 2.25 1.70 5.73
C SER A 168 3.08 0.94 4.71
N ILE A 169 3.15 -0.39 4.87
CA ILE A 169 3.87 -1.26 3.96
C ILE A 169 3.02 -2.47 3.62
N LEU A 170 2.83 -2.70 2.33
CA LEU A 170 2.22 -3.91 1.81
C LEU A 170 3.17 -5.09 2.02
N LYS A 171 2.77 -6.03 2.87
CA LYS A 171 3.55 -7.21 3.22
C LYS A 171 3.34 -8.35 2.22
N ASP A 172 2.08 -8.66 1.93
CA ASP A 172 1.72 -9.70 0.98
C ASP A 172 0.27 -9.56 0.49
N VAL A 173 -0.06 -10.33 -0.56
CA VAL A 173 -1.43 -10.54 -1.03
C VAL A 173 -1.81 -11.97 -0.75
N MET A 174 -2.96 -12.15 -0.09
CA MET A 174 -3.45 -13.44 0.40
C MET A 174 -4.70 -13.86 -0.37
N ILE A 175 -4.80 -15.12 -0.73
CA ILE A 175 -5.99 -15.76 -1.29
C ILE A 175 -6.37 -16.90 -0.36
N ASN A 176 -7.54 -16.81 0.27
CA ASN A 176 -8.00 -17.80 1.26
C ASN A 176 -6.97 -18.09 2.37
N GLY A 177 -6.19 -17.08 2.76
CA GLY A 177 -5.16 -17.23 3.80
C GLY A 177 -3.81 -17.76 3.31
N ILE A 178 -3.64 -18.05 2.02
CA ILE A 178 -2.37 -18.50 1.42
C ILE A 178 -1.73 -17.33 0.66
N PRO A 179 -0.42 -17.05 0.86
CA PRO A 179 0.29 -16.04 0.08
C PRO A 179 0.25 -16.34 -1.42
N ILE A 180 -0.05 -15.33 -2.23
CA ILE A 180 -0.15 -15.49 -3.70
C ILE A 180 1.14 -16.04 -4.30
N LYS A 181 2.30 -15.70 -3.73
CA LYS A 181 3.62 -16.21 -4.16
C LYS A 181 3.74 -17.72 -4.01
N GLU A 182 3.13 -18.29 -2.97
CA GLU A 182 3.13 -19.74 -2.74
C GLU A 182 2.20 -20.45 -3.69
N ILE A 183 1.01 -19.90 -3.96
CA ILE A 183 0.05 -20.45 -4.92
C ILE A 183 0.70 -20.52 -6.31
N VAL A 184 1.31 -19.43 -6.77
CA VAL A 184 2.00 -19.37 -8.08
C VAL A 184 3.14 -20.38 -8.14
N LYS A 185 3.93 -20.51 -7.07
CA LYS A 185 5.02 -21.50 -7.02
C LYS A 185 4.49 -22.93 -7.17
N GLN A 186 3.39 -23.28 -6.50
CA GLN A 186 2.77 -24.60 -6.63
C GLN A 186 2.20 -24.82 -8.04
N GLU A 187 1.53 -23.83 -8.63
CA GLU A 187 1.01 -23.93 -10.00
C GLU A 187 2.13 -24.13 -11.04
N GLN A 188 3.26 -23.43 -10.89
CA GLN A 188 4.43 -23.58 -11.76
C GLN A 188 5.09 -24.97 -11.62
N GLN A 189 5.10 -25.54 -10.42
CA GLN A 189 5.62 -26.90 -10.18
C GLN A 189 4.72 -27.97 -10.80
N ASN A 190 3.41 -27.80 -10.76
CA ASN A 190 2.44 -28.74 -11.31
C ASN A 190 2.36 -28.72 -12.85
N ARG A 191 2.92 -27.69 -13.51
CA ARG A 191 3.00 -27.59 -14.98
C ARG A 191 4.26 -28.24 -15.58
N LYS A 192 5.22 -28.62 -14.74
CA LYS A 192 6.46 -29.33 -15.16
C LYS A 192 6.27 -30.84 -15.08
#